data_02ec5ba596d71d8a053ab6dc3980e6ec
#
_entry.id   02ec5ba596d71d8a053ab6dc3980e6ec
#
_cell.length_a   1.000
_cell.length_b   1.000
_cell.length_c   1.000
_cell.angle_alpha   90.00
_cell.angle_beta   90.00
_cell.angle_gamma   90.00
#
_symmetry.space_group_name_H-M   'P 1'
#
loop_
_entity.id
_entity.type
_entity.pdbx_description
1 polymer ?
#
loop_
_entity_poly.entity_id
_entity_poly.type
_entity_poly.pdbx_seq_one_letter_code
_entity_poly.pdbx_strand_id
1 'polypeptide(L)'
;MKANKKELLLTSLVCLLPLLAGAILYPRLPETMATHWGFDGTANGWSSRAATVFGLPLLILALHLVCSYAESRDTKRKNVNPVLRTVLLWFCPAVSLLGGALTLGTGLGYEMHVGTVAPVFVGLLFLILGNYLPKLRRNRTMGIKLPWTLASEENWTRTHRVAGFTWVAAGLLMLLSALLRLHGPTVTVVLLALAVGIPVLYSYLYYRRHEKGGAQ
;
A
#
# COMPACT_ATOMS: atom_id res chain seq x y z
N MET A 1 11.26 19.63 2.68
CA MET A 1 10.24 20.53 2.08
C MET A 1 8.87 20.08 2.59
N LYS A 2 8.01 20.98 3.08
CA LYS A 2 6.60 20.65 3.39
C LYS A 2 5.93 20.16 2.09
N ALA A 3 5.03 19.18 2.15
CA ALA A 3 4.20 18.87 1.01
C ALA A 3 3.66 20.19 0.46
N ASN A 4 3.82 20.42 -0.84
CA ASN A 4 3.31 21.65 -1.44
C ASN A 4 1.81 21.66 -1.20
N LYS A 5 1.26 22.74 -0.64
CA LYS A 5 -0.19 22.84 -0.38
C LYS A 5 -1.01 22.53 -1.63
N LYS A 6 -0.50 22.88 -2.81
CA LYS A 6 -1.12 22.56 -4.11
C LYS A 6 -1.15 21.06 -4.40
N GLU A 7 -0.07 20.34 -4.10
CA GLU A 7 0.00 18.88 -4.28
C GLU A 7 -0.95 18.16 -3.31
N LEU A 8 -0.99 18.60 -2.05
CA LEU A 8 -1.91 18.03 -1.07
C LEU A 8 -3.37 18.29 -1.47
N LEU A 9 -3.70 19.49 -1.94
CA LEU A 9 -5.03 19.80 -2.44
C LEU A 9 -5.39 18.92 -3.64
N LEU A 10 -4.50 18.81 -4.63
CA LEU A 10 -4.72 18.00 -5.82
C LEU A 10 -4.97 16.52 -5.45
N THR A 11 -4.12 15.93 -4.62
CA THR A 11 -4.25 14.53 -4.22
C THR A 11 -5.51 14.30 -3.37
N SER A 12 -5.92 15.26 -2.55
CA SER A 12 -7.18 15.21 -1.80
C SER A 12 -8.40 15.26 -2.73
N LEU A 13 -8.37 16.11 -3.76
CA LEU A 13 -9.42 16.16 -4.77
C LEU A 13 -9.51 14.85 -5.56
N VAL A 14 -8.37 14.24 -5.90
CA VAL A 14 -8.35 12.93 -6.57
C VAL A 14 -8.96 11.83 -5.69
N CYS A 15 -8.76 11.85 -4.37
CA CYS A 15 -9.42 10.92 -3.46
C CYS A 15 -10.96 11.01 -3.54
N LEU A 16 -11.52 12.17 -3.89
CA LEU A 16 -12.95 12.40 -3.97
C LEU A 16 -13.56 12.10 -5.34
N LEU A 17 -12.77 11.80 -6.38
CA LEU A 17 -13.31 11.50 -7.71
C LEU A 17 -14.27 10.30 -7.70
N PRO A 18 -14.03 9.19 -6.99
CA PRO A 18 -14.99 8.10 -6.89
C PRO A 18 -16.30 8.50 -6.21
N LEU A 19 -16.27 9.41 -5.24
CA LEU A 19 -17.46 9.95 -4.61
C LEU A 19 -18.32 10.72 -5.64
N LEU A 20 -17.71 11.59 -6.45
CA LEU A 20 -18.41 12.33 -7.49
C LEU A 20 -19.00 11.39 -8.55
N ALA A 21 -18.20 10.42 -9.02
CA ALA A 21 -18.68 9.42 -9.97
C ALA A 21 -19.85 8.60 -9.40
N GLY A 22 -19.70 8.13 -8.16
CA GLY A 22 -20.73 7.36 -7.47
C GLY A 22 -22.01 8.17 -7.20
N ALA A 23 -21.90 9.46 -6.90
CA ALA A 23 -23.07 10.34 -6.74
C ALA A 23 -23.83 10.51 -8.06
N ILE A 24 -23.13 10.67 -9.19
CA ILE A 24 -23.76 10.75 -10.52
C ILE A 24 -24.43 9.42 -10.88
N LEU A 25 -23.79 8.30 -10.57
CA LEU A 25 -24.27 6.96 -10.88
C LEU A 25 -25.27 6.41 -9.85
N TYR A 26 -25.50 7.14 -8.74
CA TYR A 26 -26.26 6.68 -7.57
C TYR A 26 -27.61 6.02 -7.90
N PRO A 27 -28.44 6.56 -8.83
CA PRO A 27 -29.72 5.96 -9.17
C PRO A 27 -29.61 4.60 -9.87
N ARG A 28 -28.44 4.29 -10.46
CA ARG A 28 -28.18 3.04 -11.21
C ARG A 28 -27.51 1.97 -10.37
N LEU A 29 -27.04 2.32 -9.17
CA LEU A 29 -26.30 1.41 -8.29
C LEU A 29 -27.27 0.59 -7.43
N PRO A 30 -26.97 -0.69 -7.13
CA PRO A 30 -27.79 -1.51 -6.25
C PRO A 30 -27.75 -1.01 -4.81
N GLU A 31 -28.74 -1.39 -4.00
CA GLU A 31 -28.80 -1.00 -2.58
C GLU A 31 -27.65 -1.53 -1.75
N THR A 32 -27.13 -2.71 -2.12
CA THR A 32 -25.98 -3.37 -1.49
C THR A 32 -24.87 -3.55 -2.53
N MET A 33 -23.66 -3.12 -2.19
CA MET A 33 -22.49 -3.10 -3.07
C MET A 33 -21.34 -3.88 -2.46
N ALA A 34 -20.59 -4.62 -3.29
CA ALA A 34 -19.37 -5.28 -2.85
C ALA A 34 -18.29 -4.25 -2.50
N THR A 35 -17.67 -4.43 -1.34
CA THR A 35 -16.63 -3.52 -0.80
C THR A 35 -15.36 -4.25 -0.37
N HIS A 36 -15.41 -5.58 -0.31
CA HIS A 36 -14.27 -6.42 0.00
C HIS A 36 -14.32 -7.70 -0.84
N TRP A 37 -13.13 -8.14 -1.27
CA TRP A 37 -12.93 -9.36 -2.05
C TRP A 37 -11.84 -10.23 -1.41
N GLY A 38 -12.05 -11.53 -1.46
CA GLY A 38 -11.04 -12.51 -1.06
C GLY A 38 -9.85 -12.54 -2.02
N PHE A 39 -8.82 -13.27 -1.64
CA PHE A 39 -7.64 -13.47 -2.50
C PHE A 39 -7.97 -14.25 -3.78
N ASP A 40 -9.11 -14.91 -3.83
CA ASP A 40 -9.67 -15.60 -5.01
C ASP A 40 -10.39 -14.65 -5.97
N GLY A 41 -10.52 -13.38 -5.58
CA GLY A 41 -11.22 -12.35 -6.35
C GLY A 41 -12.74 -12.38 -6.18
N THR A 42 -13.29 -13.28 -5.37
CA THR A 42 -14.74 -13.31 -5.06
C THR A 42 -15.11 -12.27 -4.00
N ALA A 43 -16.24 -11.60 -4.20
CA ALA A 43 -16.75 -10.66 -3.21
C ALA A 43 -17.19 -11.41 -1.94
N ASN A 44 -16.69 -11.00 -0.79
CA ASN A 44 -16.99 -11.59 0.52
C ASN A 44 -17.30 -10.55 1.60
N GLY A 45 -17.45 -9.28 1.21
CA GLY A 45 -17.92 -8.21 2.09
C GLY A 45 -18.74 -7.19 1.31
N TRP A 46 -19.83 -6.76 1.90
CA TRP A 46 -20.78 -5.84 1.27
C TRP A 46 -21.13 -4.69 2.22
N SER A 47 -21.55 -3.58 1.64
CA SER A 47 -22.00 -2.41 2.37
C SER A 47 -23.18 -1.76 1.65
N SER A 48 -23.92 -0.89 2.35
CA SER A 48 -24.99 -0.13 1.71
C SER A 48 -24.44 0.79 0.61
N ARG A 49 -25.24 1.06 -0.40
CA ARG A 49 -24.92 2.00 -1.48
C ARG A 49 -24.39 3.34 -0.95
N ALA A 50 -25.07 3.92 0.05
CA ALA A 50 -24.66 5.20 0.62
C ALA A 50 -23.28 5.10 1.32
N ALA A 51 -23.05 4.06 2.12
CA ALA A 51 -21.75 3.85 2.78
C ALA A 51 -20.62 3.61 1.77
N THR A 52 -20.89 2.90 0.67
CA THR A 52 -19.90 2.65 -0.38
C THR A 52 -19.57 3.91 -1.18
N VAL A 53 -20.60 4.64 -1.63
CA VAL A 53 -20.44 5.82 -2.49
C VAL A 53 -19.83 7.00 -1.73
N PHE A 54 -20.30 7.26 -0.52
CA PHE A 54 -19.84 8.42 0.26
C PHE A 54 -18.84 8.05 1.35
N GLY A 55 -19.08 6.97 2.09
CA GLY A 55 -18.27 6.60 3.25
C GLY A 55 -16.86 6.19 2.90
N LEU A 56 -16.68 5.30 1.91
CA LEU A 56 -15.34 4.81 1.55
C LEU A 56 -14.41 5.91 1.03
N PRO A 57 -14.78 6.77 0.06
CA PRO A 57 -13.90 7.84 -0.40
C PRO A 57 -13.60 8.88 0.70
N LEU A 58 -14.57 9.18 1.57
CA LEU A 58 -14.34 10.09 2.70
C LEU A 58 -13.40 9.46 3.74
N LEU A 59 -13.52 8.16 4.01
CA LEU A 59 -12.58 7.45 4.88
C LEU A 59 -11.16 7.48 4.31
N ILE A 60 -11.01 7.21 3.01
CA ILE A 60 -9.68 7.24 2.34
C ILE A 60 -9.12 8.66 2.36
N LEU A 61 -9.95 9.69 2.14
CA LEU A 61 -9.53 11.08 2.27
C LEU A 61 -9.07 11.40 3.69
N ALA A 62 -9.81 10.97 4.71
CA ALA A 62 -9.42 11.17 6.11
C ALA A 62 -8.07 10.50 6.41
N LEU A 63 -7.86 9.27 5.96
CA LEU A 63 -6.58 8.57 6.07
C LEU A 63 -5.46 9.32 5.33
N HIS A 64 -5.72 9.81 4.12
CA HIS A 64 -4.77 10.61 3.34
C HIS A 64 -4.31 11.86 4.12
N LEU A 65 -5.24 12.59 4.69
CA LEU A 65 -4.94 13.80 5.48
C LEU A 65 -4.18 13.46 6.77
N VAL A 66 -4.56 12.40 7.48
CA VAL A 66 -3.86 11.92 8.68
C VAL A 66 -2.43 11.49 8.35
N CYS A 67 -2.22 10.70 7.29
CA CYS A 67 -0.89 10.28 6.85
C CYS A 67 -0.02 11.47 6.44
N SER A 68 -0.58 12.43 5.70
CA SER A 68 0.11 13.64 5.29
C SER A 68 0.47 14.55 6.48
N TYR A 69 -0.42 14.64 7.47
CA TYR A 69 -0.14 15.33 8.72
C TYR A 69 0.97 14.66 9.52
N ALA A 70 0.88 13.33 9.71
CA ALA A 70 1.91 12.56 10.43
C ALA A 70 3.29 12.70 9.76
N GLU A 71 3.35 12.61 8.41
CA GLU A 71 4.59 12.85 7.65
C GLU A 71 5.13 14.27 7.88
N SER A 72 4.26 15.27 7.94
CA SER A 72 4.66 16.67 8.17
C SER A 72 5.30 16.90 9.53
N ARG A 73 4.97 16.08 10.53
CA ARG A 73 5.48 16.13 11.91
C ARG A 73 6.75 15.30 12.13
N ASP A 74 7.15 14.47 11.18
CA ASP A 74 8.37 13.68 11.33
C ASP A 74 9.61 14.58 11.29
N THR A 75 10.34 14.63 12.42
CA THR A 75 11.57 15.41 12.56
C THR A 75 12.70 14.91 11.66
N LYS A 76 12.66 13.62 11.27
CA LYS A 76 13.63 12.97 10.38
C LYS A 76 13.16 12.88 8.92
N ARG A 77 12.10 13.58 8.55
CA ARG A 77 11.53 13.52 7.20
C ARG A 77 12.51 13.94 6.09
N LYS A 78 13.57 14.71 6.41
CA LYS A 78 14.65 15.04 5.49
C LYS A 78 15.42 13.80 5.01
N ASN A 79 15.34 12.71 5.76
CA ASN A 79 15.98 11.42 5.44
C ASN A 79 15.16 10.59 4.43
N VAL A 80 13.95 11.02 4.10
CA VAL A 80 13.08 10.31 3.15
C VAL A 80 13.35 10.81 1.74
N ASN A 81 13.57 9.87 0.81
CA ASN A 81 13.78 10.17 -0.61
C ASN A 81 12.56 10.90 -1.20
N PRO A 82 12.74 11.98 -2.01
CA PRO A 82 11.64 12.72 -2.60
C PRO A 82 10.65 11.85 -3.41
N VAL A 83 11.17 10.89 -4.20
CA VAL A 83 10.30 9.97 -4.97
C VAL A 83 9.42 9.14 -4.06
N LEU A 84 9.98 8.62 -2.98
CA LEU A 84 9.23 7.83 -2.01
C LEU A 84 8.13 8.66 -1.31
N ARG A 85 8.40 9.94 -1.06
CA ARG A 85 7.38 10.88 -0.56
C ARG A 85 6.25 11.08 -1.55
N THR A 86 6.57 11.23 -2.82
CA THR A 86 5.56 11.33 -3.88
C THR A 86 4.72 10.06 -3.95
N VAL A 87 5.35 8.88 -3.91
CA VAL A 87 4.62 7.60 -3.89
C VAL A 87 3.66 7.51 -2.69
N LEU A 88 4.10 7.92 -1.49
CA LEU A 88 3.23 7.94 -0.31
C LEU A 88 2.07 8.92 -0.46
N LEU A 89 2.34 10.11 -0.98
CA LEU A 89 1.32 11.13 -1.17
C LEU A 89 0.24 10.67 -2.16
N TRP A 90 0.64 9.93 -3.21
CA TRP A 90 -0.27 9.40 -4.22
C TRP A 90 -0.87 8.03 -3.87
N PHE A 91 -0.44 7.39 -2.78
CA PHE A 91 -0.92 6.05 -2.41
C PHE A 91 -2.44 6.04 -2.13
N CYS A 92 -2.92 6.90 -1.23
CA CYS A 92 -4.35 6.97 -0.92
C CYS A 92 -5.21 7.38 -2.14
N PRO A 93 -4.84 8.40 -2.96
CA PRO A 93 -5.50 8.67 -4.23
C PRO A 93 -5.59 7.46 -5.16
N ALA A 94 -4.48 6.73 -5.34
CA ALA A 94 -4.46 5.53 -6.19
C ALA A 94 -5.37 4.41 -5.65
N VAL A 95 -5.36 4.18 -4.33
CA VAL A 95 -6.27 3.22 -3.68
C VAL A 95 -7.72 3.66 -3.82
N SER A 96 -8.02 4.97 -3.67
CA SER A 96 -9.37 5.49 -3.84
C SER A 96 -9.89 5.29 -5.27
N LEU A 97 -9.08 5.63 -6.27
CA LEU A 97 -9.45 5.45 -7.67
C LEU A 97 -9.66 3.97 -8.02
N LEU A 98 -8.72 3.12 -7.61
CA LEU A 98 -8.82 1.67 -7.86
C LEU A 98 -10.02 1.06 -7.16
N GLY A 99 -10.18 1.31 -5.86
CA GLY A 99 -11.31 0.83 -5.08
C GLY A 99 -12.64 1.33 -5.61
N GLY A 100 -12.71 2.63 -5.95
CA GLY A 100 -13.89 3.22 -6.58
C GLY A 100 -14.23 2.59 -7.93
N ALA A 101 -13.24 2.37 -8.80
CA ALA A 101 -13.45 1.70 -10.08
C ALA A 101 -13.99 0.27 -9.89
N LEU A 102 -13.41 -0.50 -8.94
CA LEU A 102 -13.86 -1.86 -8.64
C LEU A 102 -15.27 -1.90 -8.06
N THR A 103 -15.56 -1.07 -7.03
CA THR A 103 -16.87 -1.07 -6.36
C THR A 103 -17.98 -0.55 -7.28
N LEU A 104 -17.75 0.56 -7.99
CA LEU A 104 -18.74 1.13 -8.92
C LEU A 104 -18.91 0.24 -10.17
N GLY A 105 -17.80 -0.29 -10.71
CA GLY A 105 -17.85 -1.21 -11.86
C GLY A 105 -18.66 -2.46 -11.54
N THR A 106 -18.35 -3.14 -10.42
CA THR A 106 -19.13 -4.29 -9.96
C THR A 106 -20.59 -3.93 -9.70
N GLY A 107 -20.85 -2.76 -9.06
CA GLY A 107 -22.19 -2.29 -8.79
C GLY A 107 -23.02 -2.00 -10.04
N LEU A 108 -22.39 -1.64 -11.15
CA LEU A 108 -23.00 -1.45 -12.46
C LEU A 108 -23.14 -2.76 -13.27
N GLY A 109 -22.70 -3.89 -12.72
CA GLY A 109 -22.79 -5.21 -13.39
C GLY A 109 -21.62 -5.55 -14.31
N TYR A 110 -20.53 -4.75 -14.30
CA TYR A 110 -19.34 -5.12 -15.06
C TYR A 110 -18.56 -6.25 -14.37
N GLU A 111 -18.05 -7.16 -15.17
CA GLU A 111 -17.12 -8.22 -14.69
C GLU A 111 -15.76 -7.59 -14.34
N MET A 112 -15.52 -7.38 -13.06
CA MET A 112 -14.25 -6.83 -12.57
C MET A 112 -13.34 -7.97 -12.09
N HIS A 113 -12.25 -8.22 -12.81
CA HIS A 113 -11.28 -9.27 -12.47
C HIS A 113 -10.40 -8.87 -11.27
N VAL A 114 -11.02 -8.72 -10.08
CA VAL A 114 -10.35 -8.24 -8.86
C VAL A 114 -9.16 -9.12 -8.47
N GLY A 115 -9.30 -10.46 -8.64
CA GLY A 115 -8.23 -11.41 -8.38
C GLY A 115 -6.97 -11.21 -9.24
N THR A 116 -7.06 -10.47 -10.35
CA THR A 116 -5.92 -10.09 -11.20
C THR A 116 -5.49 -8.64 -10.91
N VAL A 117 -6.43 -7.73 -10.85
CA VAL A 117 -6.17 -6.28 -10.73
C VAL A 117 -5.47 -5.94 -9.41
N ALA A 118 -5.92 -6.53 -8.29
CA ALA A 118 -5.34 -6.24 -6.99
C ALA A 118 -3.88 -6.76 -6.86
N PRO A 119 -3.54 -8.01 -7.22
CA PRO A 119 -2.14 -8.47 -7.24
C PRO A 119 -1.24 -7.65 -8.17
N VAL A 120 -1.73 -7.24 -9.35
CA VAL A 120 -0.97 -6.37 -10.27
C VAL A 120 -0.67 -5.02 -9.60
N PHE A 121 -1.65 -4.39 -8.97
CA PHE A 121 -1.45 -3.14 -8.25
C PHE A 121 -0.42 -3.28 -7.12
N VAL A 122 -0.54 -4.33 -6.30
CA VAL A 122 0.42 -4.63 -5.23
C VAL A 122 1.81 -4.94 -5.79
N GLY A 123 1.89 -5.70 -6.88
CA GLY A 123 3.14 -6.01 -7.57
C GLY A 123 3.88 -4.75 -8.04
N LEU A 124 3.16 -3.79 -8.65
CA LEU A 124 3.71 -2.50 -9.06
C LEU A 124 4.19 -1.68 -7.85
N LEU A 125 3.42 -1.66 -6.76
CA LEU A 125 3.85 -1.01 -5.53
C LEU A 125 5.12 -1.64 -4.96
N PHE A 126 5.22 -2.95 -4.97
CA PHE A 126 6.40 -3.68 -4.49
C PHE A 126 7.63 -3.39 -5.35
N LEU A 127 7.50 -3.28 -6.68
CA LEU A 127 8.59 -2.87 -7.55
C LEU A 127 9.09 -1.45 -7.21
N ILE A 128 8.15 -0.52 -7.09
CA ILE A 128 8.50 0.87 -6.79
C ILE A 128 9.13 0.97 -5.40
N LEU A 129 8.43 0.49 -4.37
CA LEU A 129 8.90 0.61 -2.99
C LEU A 129 10.18 -0.19 -2.77
N GLY A 130 10.27 -1.42 -3.31
CA GLY A 130 11.44 -2.28 -3.20
C GLY A 130 12.71 -1.62 -3.75
N ASN A 131 12.62 -0.92 -4.89
CA ASN A 131 13.74 -0.19 -5.47
C ASN A 131 14.23 0.98 -4.60
N TYR A 132 13.36 1.53 -3.74
CA TYR A 132 13.71 2.67 -2.87
C TYR A 132 14.01 2.27 -1.42
N LEU A 133 13.55 1.10 -0.95
CA LEU A 133 13.82 0.63 0.42
C LEU A 133 15.31 0.65 0.80
N PRO A 134 16.26 0.18 -0.04
CA PRO A 134 17.68 0.22 0.30
C PRO A 134 18.26 1.63 0.49
N LYS A 135 17.58 2.65 -0.04
CA LYS A 135 17.99 4.06 0.03
C LYS A 135 17.38 4.80 1.23
N LEU A 136 16.54 4.10 2.02
CA LEU A 136 15.91 4.68 3.20
C LEU A 136 16.90 4.83 4.34
N ARG A 137 17.15 6.06 4.75
CA ARG A 137 17.80 6.36 6.01
C ARG A 137 16.82 6.17 7.17
N ARG A 138 17.34 5.79 8.33
CA ARG A 138 16.51 5.55 9.54
C ARG A 138 15.63 6.75 9.87
N ASN A 139 14.32 6.49 9.91
CA ASN A 139 13.29 7.48 10.20
C ASN A 139 12.12 6.80 10.95
N ARG A 140 11.13 7.59 11.40
CA ARG A 140 9.97 7.08 12.15
C ARG A 140 8.71 6.91 11.33
N THR A 141 8.70 7.37 10.08
CA THR A 141 7.50 7.37 9.22
C THR A 141 7.43 6.11 8.37
N MET A 142 8.54 5.70 7.74
CA MET A 142 8.57 4.70 6.68
C MET A 142 9.58 3.61 6.95
N GLY A 143 9.30 2.40 6.47
CA GLY A 143 10.19 1.24 6.51
C GLY A 143 9.79 0.18 7.51
N ILE A 144 10.64 -0.83 7.66
CA ILE A 144 10.45 -1.96 8.58
C ILE A 144 10.89 -1.51 9.98
N LYS A 145 9.89 -1.05 10.76
CA LYS A 145 10.09 -0.42 12.08
C LYS A 145 9.91 -1.44 13.19
N LEU A 146 10.96 -2.15 13.49
CA LEU A 146 11.04 -3.06 14.63
C LEU A 146 11.92 -2.42 15.72
N PRO A 147 11.76 -2.79 17.01
CA PRO A 147 12.55 -2.17 18.08
C PRO A 147 14.05 -2.18 17.79
N TRP A 148 14.58 -3.30 17.31
CA TRP A 148 16.00 -3.46 16.99
C TRP A 148 16.42 -2.75 15.70
N THR A 149 15.57 -2.66 14.66
CA THR A 149 15.89 -1.86 13.46
C THR A 149 15.88 -0.37 13.74
N LEU A 150 15.01 0.09 14.65
CA LEU A 150 14.98 1.49 15.09
C LEU A 150 16.14 1.84 16.03
N ALA A 151 16.69 0.86 16.76
CA ALA A 151 17.81 1.07 17.68
C ALA A 151 19.16 1.13 16.93
N SER A 152 19.34 0.34 15.86
CA SER A 152 20.60 0.19 15.12
C SER A 152 20.49 0.70 13.68
N GLU A 153 21.41 1.59 13.28
CA GLU A 153 21.49 2.09 11.90
C GLU A 153 22.01 1.01 10.93
N GLU A 154 22.86 0.13 11.41
CA GLU A 154 23.39 -0.97 10.61
C GLU A 154 22.32 -2.02 10.36
N ASN A 155 21.57 -2.44 11.40
CA ASN A 155 20.44 -3.35 11.23
C ASN A 155 19.39 -2.76 10.30
N TRP A 156 19.06 -1.47 10.47
CA TRP A 156 18.16 -0.75 9.55
C TRP A 156 18.59 -0.87 8.10
N THR A 157 19.84 -0.50 7.82
CA THR A 157 20.37 -0.47 6.44
C THR A 157 20.41 -1.87 5.82
N ARG A 158 20.86 -2.87 6.56
CA ARG A 158 20.91 -4.27 6.09
C ARG A 158 19.52 -4.83 5.85
N THR A 159 18.59 -4.62 6.79
CA THR A 159 17.19 -5.07 6.67
C THR A 159 16.52 -4.46 5.43
N HIS A 160 16.68 -3.15 5.22
CA HIS A 160 16.06 -2.48 4.08
C HIS A 160 16.70 -2.87 2.75
N ARG A 161 17.97 -3.26 2.74
CA ARG A 161 18.62 -3.84 1.55
C ARG A 161 18.01 -5.20 1.20
N VAL A 162 17.86 -6.09 2.18
CA VAL A 162 17.20 -7.40 1.98
C VAL A 162 15.75 -7.19 1.55
N ALA A 163 15.02 -6.32 2.23
CA ALA A 163 13.64 -5.99 1.87
C ALA A 163 13.51 -5.45 0.44
N GLY A 164 14.46 -4.63 -0.01
CA GLY A 164 14.49 -4.15 -1.39
C GLY A 164 14.51 -5.29 -2.41
N PHE A 165 15.39 -6.26 -2.24
CA PHE A 165 15.48 -7.42 -3.12
C PHE A 165 14.22 -8.30 -3.05
N THR A 166 13.74 -8.61 -1.85
CA THR A 166 12.55 -9.48 -1.69
C THR A 166 11.28 -8.84 -2.24
N TRP A 167 11.11 -7.52 -2.08
CA TRP A 167 9.95 -6.80 -2.62
C TRP A 167 10.00 -6.68 -4.14
N VAL A 168 11.16 -6.38 -4.72
CA VAL A 168 11.31 -6.35 -6.19
C VAL A 168 11.04 -7.74 -6.77
N ALA A 169 11.61 -8.79 -6.20
CA ALA A 169 11.39 -10.17 -6.66
C ALA A 169 9.90 -10.56 -6.55
N ALA A 170 9.27 -10.30 -5.41
CA ALA A 170 7.84 -10.59 -5.22
C ALA A 170 6.96 -9.78 -6.18
N GLY A 171 7.27 -8.50 -6.41
CA GLY A 171 6.56 -7.65 -7.35
C GLY A 171 6.63 -8.18 -8.79
N LEU A 172 7.84 -8.56 -9.25
CA LEU A 172 8.03 -9.17 -10.56
C LEU A 172 7.26 -10.50 -10.69
N LEU A 173 7.33 -11.36 -9.67
CA LEU A 173 6.61 -12.63 -9.67
C LEU A 173 5.08 -12.45 -9.67
N MET A 174 4.56 -11.44 -8.95
CA MET A 174 3.14 -11.10 -9.00
C MET A 174 2.70 -10.66 -10.39
N LEU A 175 3.47 -9.79 -11.05
CA LEU A 175 3.16 -9.34 -12.42
C LEU A 175 3.27 -10.51 -13.41
N LEU A 176 4.29 -11.33 -13.29
CA LEU A 176 4.48 -12.50 -14.15
C LEU A 176 3.34 -13.52 -13.95
N SER A 177 2.94 -13.79 -12.71
CA SER A 177 1.83 -14.70 -12.41
C SER A 177 0.50 -14.20 -13.00
N ALA A 178 0.26 -12.88 -12.95
CA ALA A 178 -0.91 -12.28 -13.59
C ALA A 178 -0.87 -12.43 -15.12
N LEU A 179 0.28 -12.15 -15.74
CA LEU A 179 0.49 -12.28 -17.19
C LEU A 179 0.28 -13.73 -17.67
N LEU A 180 0.82 -14.70 -16.94
CA LEU A 180 0.72 -16.12 -17.27
C LEU A 180 -0.61 -16.75 -16.81
N ARG A 181 -1.53 -15.98 -16.23
CA ARG A 181 -2.79 -16.46 -15.63
C ARG A 181 -2.61 -17.54 -14.56
N LEU A 182 -1.44 -17.56 -13.91
CA LEU A 182 -1.10 -18.45 -12.80
C LEU A 182 -1.43 -17.83 -11.44
N HIS A 183 -2.09 -16.66 -11.45
CA HIS A 183 -2.49 -15.95 -10.25
C HIS A 183 -3.59 -16.73 -9.51
N GLY A 184 -3.37 -16.91 -8.22
CA GLY A 184 -4.31 -17.57 -7.33
C GLY A 184 -4.07 -17.11 -5.89
N PRO A 185 -5.01 -17.36 -4.98
CA PRO A 185 -4.89 -16.92 -3.59
C PRO A 185 -3.59 -17.41 -2.94
N THR A 186 -3.22 -18.67 -3.17
CA THR A 186 -1.99 -19.27 -2.62
C THR A 186 -0.74 -18.55 -3.10
N VAL A 187 -0.62 -18.29 -4.41
CA VAL A 187 0.56 -17.59 -4.96
C VAL A 187 0.68 -16.20 -4.36
N THR A 188 -0.42 -15.45 -4.35
CA THR A 188 -0.42 -14.08 -3.79
C THR A 188 -0.03 -14.08 -2.30
N VAL A 189 -0.63 -14.95 -1.48
CA VAL A 189 -0.34 -15.04 -0.05
C VAL A 189 1.10 -15.45 0.21
N VAL A 190 1.63 -16.44 -0.52
CA VAL A 190 3.02 -16.88 -0.37
C VAL A 190 4.00 -15.77 -0.72
N LEU A 191 3.79 -15.06 -1.84
CA LEU A 191 4.66 -13.95 -2.24
C LEU A 191 4.64 -12.80 -1.22
N LEU A 192 3.47 -12.46 -0.68
CA LEU A 192 3.34 -11.46 0.39
C LEU A 192 4.06 -11.91 1.67
N ALA A 193 3.85 -13.16 2.08
CA ALA A 193 4.49 -13.73 3.28
C ALA A 193 6.02 -13.73 3.16
N LEU A 194 6.56 -14.10 2.01
CA LEU A 194 8.00 -14.09 1.76
C LEU A 194 8.57 -12.67 1.70
N ALA A 195 7.87 -11.74 1.03
CA ALA A 195 8.32 -10.36 0.93
C ALA A 195 8.43 -9.66 2.30
N VAL A 196 7.55 -9.98 3.24
CA VAL A 196 7.57 -9.42 4.61
C VAL A 196 8.39 -10.30 5.55
N GLY A 197 8.22 -11.61 5.51
CA GLY A 197 8.82 -12.56 6.44
C GLY A 197 10.33 -12.63 6.34
N ILE A 198 10.89 -12.66 5.12
CA ILE A 198 12.33 -12.76 4.92
C ILE A 198 13.09 -11.58 5.56
N PRO A 199 12.76 -10.29 5.28
CA PRO A 199 13.49 -9.19 5.90
C PRO A 199 13.25 -9.07 7.41
N VAL A 200 12.07 -9.43 7.92
CA VAL A 200 11.79 -9.46 9.36
C VAL A 200 12.64 -10.52 10.05
N LEU A 201 12.67 -11.74 9.52
CA LEU A 201 13.49 -12.82 10.05
C LEU A 201 14.98 -12.47 9.99
N TYR A 202 15.45 -11.95 8.86
CA TYR A 202 16.82 -11.49 8.70
C TYR A 202 17.20 -10.45 9.76
N SER A 203 16.36 -9.43 9.96
CA SER A 203 16.63 -8.36 10.93
C SER A 203 16.72 -8.87 12.37
N TYR A 204 15.85 -9.83 12.72
CA TYR A 204 15.87 -10.46 14.04
C TYR A 204 17.13 -11.33 14.26
N LEU A 205 17.51 -12.14 13.27
CA LEU A 205 18.72 -12.96 13.33
C LEU A 205 19.98 -12.10 13.43
N TYR A 206 20.01 -10.99 12.66
CA TYR A 206 21.10 -10.02 12.75
C TYR A 206 21.20 -9.40 14.15
N TYR A 207 20.07 -8.94 14.70
CA TYR A 207 20.00 -8.41 16.07
C TYR A 207 20.51 -9.42 17.10
N ARG A 208 20.05 -10.67 17.04
CA ARG A 208 20.48 -11.71 17.98
C ARG A 208 21.97 -12.00 17.93
N ARG A 209 22.58 -11.98 16.75
CA ARG A 209 23.98 -12.35 16.55
C ARG A 209 24.95 -11.23 16.88
N HIS A 210 24.58 -9.98 16.66
CA HIS A 210 25.54 -8.87 16.66
C HIS A 210 25.21 -7.78 17.70
N GLU A 211 23.98 -7.69 18.17
CA GLU A 211 23.54 -6.56 18.99
C GLU A 211 23.06 -6.98 20.39
N LYS A 212 22.50 -8.18 20.53
CA LYS A 212 21.94 -8.66 21.82
C LYS A 212 23.03 -8.98 22.87
N GLY A 213 24.27 -9.25 22.44
CA GLY A 213 25.42 -9.58 23.33
C GLY A 213 26.30 -8.40 23.70
N GLY A 214 26.10 -7.23 23.10
CA GLY A 214 26.92 -6.03 23.34
C GLY A 214 26.38 -5.03 24.35
N ALA A 215 25.29 -5.36 25.04
CA ALA A 215 24.66 -4.52 26.08
C ALA A 215 24.93 -5.10 27.49
N GLN A 216 26.21 -5.53 27.76
CA GLN A 216 26.72 -5.79 29.12
C GLN A 216 27.85 -4.84 29.44
#